data_18336d184724b44ed807424600ea47e3
#
_entry.id   18336d184724b44ed807424600ea47e3
#
_cell.length_a   1.000
_cell.length_b   1.000
_cell.length_c   1.000
_cell.angle_alpha   90.00
_cell.angle_beta   90.00
_cell.angle_gamma   90.00
#
_symmetry.space_group_name_H-M   'P 1'
#
loop_
_entity.id
_entity.type
_entity.pdbx_description
1 polymer ?
#
loop_
_entity_poly.entity_id
_entity_poly.type
_entity_poly.pdbx_seq_one_letter_code
_entity_poly.pdbx_strand_id
1 'polypeptide(L)'
;MEINIIKRDKVTIAAVSGNLDGNTVPQAQEVIMPIITPNFLLVLDMQQCHYISSAGLRLLLMIGKLFSNNGGRGVLACISEEIKDVMEMTGFDHIFKDYETVSAAIEAVQKEIPC
;
A
#
# COMPACT_ATOMS: atom_id res chain seq x y z
N MET A 1 2.20 -11.53 -11.54
CA MET A 1 2.21 -10.25 -10.81
C MET A 1 3.49 -9.48 -11.04
N GLU A 2 3.38 -8.19 -11.21
CA GLU A 2 4.55 -7.30 -11.31
C GLU A 2 4.41 -6.20 -10.26
N ILE A 3 5.55 -5.83 -9.67
CA ILE A 3 5.61 -4.72 -8.75
C ILE A 3 6.76 -3.82 -9.19
N ASN A 4 6.41 -2.59 -9.58
CA ASN A 4 7.38 -1.60 -10.01
C ASN A 4 7.61 -0.61 -8.89
N ILE A 5 8.87 -0.41 -8.52
CA ILE A 5 9.24 0.51 -7.45
C ILE A 5 9.83 1.77 -8.07
N ILE A 6 9.22 2.90 -7.75
CA ILE A 6 9.63 4.21 -8.23
C ILE A 6 9.83 5.11 -7.02
N LYS A 7 10.93 5.82 -6.98
CA LYS A 7 11.16 6.82 -5.93
C LYS A 7 10.92 8.21 -6.47
N ARG A 8 10.19 9.00 -5.71
CA ARG A 8 9.91 10.40 -6.05
C ARG A 8 10.07 11.22 -4.78
N ASP A 9 11.14 12.01 -4.72
CA ASP A 9 11.55 12.72 -3.51
C ASP A 9 11.77 11.73 -2.38
N LYS A 10 11.09 11.88 -1.26
CA LYS A 10 11.22 10.97 -0.12
C LYS A 10 10.16 9.88 -0.12
N VAL A 11 9.33 9.81 -1.15
CA VAL A 11 8.22 8.87 -1.23
C VAL A 11 8.58 7.76 -2.20
N THR A 12 8.34 6.52 -1.78
CA THR A 12 8.47 5.36 -2.65
C THR A 12 7.09 4.92 -3.10
N ILE A 13 6.94 4.72 -4.41
CA ILE A 13 5.68 4.27 -5.01
C ILE A 13 5.88 2.83 -5.45
N ALA A 14 5.06 1.92 -4.95
CA ALA A 14 5.04 0.53 -5.38
C ALA A 14 3.77 0.31 -6.21
N ALA A 15 3.95 0.19 -7.51
CA ALA A 15 2.83 -0.06 -8.42
C ALA A 15 2.61 -1.56 -8.57
N VAL A 16 1.46 -2.03 -8.11
CA VAL A 16 1.11 -3.44 -8.09
C VAL A 16 0.24 -3.77 -9.30
N SER A 17 0.71 -4.66 -10.16
CA SER A 17 -0.05 -5.14 -11.31
C SER A 17 -0.40 -6.60 -11.13
N GLY A 18 -1.69 -6.90 -11.15
CA GLY A 18 -2.22 -8.24 -10.95
C GLY A 18 -2.99 -8.35 -9.65
N ASN A 19 -3.61 -9.51 -9.45
CA ASN A 19 -4.41 -9.76 -8.25
C ASN A 19 -3.50 -10.02 -7.04
N LEU A 20 -3.96 -9.58 -5.89
CA LEU A 20 -3.25 -9.81 -4.64
C LEU A 20 -3.94 -10.94 -3.88
N ASP A 21 -3.45 -12.15 -4.06
CA ASP A 21 -4.07 -13.36 -3.51
C ASP A 21 -2.99 -14.32 -2.97
N GLY A 22 -3.42 -15.52 -2.57
CA GLY A 22 -2.49 -16.49 -1.98
C GLY A 22 -1.35 -16.91 -2.89
N ASN A 23 -1.52 -16.81 -4.22
CA ASN A 23 -0.48 -17.18 -5.17
C ASN A 23 0.54 -16.06 -5.38
N THR A 24 0.13 -14.81 -5.23
CA THR A 24 0.98 -13.65 -5.54
C THR A 24 1.56 -12.97 -4.30
N VAL A 25 0.93 -13.15 -3.14
CA VAL A 25 1.38 -12.52 -1.89
C VAL A 25 2.84 -12.84 -1.57
N PRO A 26 3.34 -14.10 -1.72
CA PRO A 26 4.76 -14.35 -1.42
C PRO A 26 5.71 -13.48 -2.24
N GLN A 27 5.43 -13.27 -3.52
CA GLN A 27 6.24 -12.41 -4.38
C GLN A 27 6.15 -10.95 -3.93
N ALA A 28 4.94 -10.48 -3.65
CA ALA A 28 4.73 -9.11 -3.19
C ALA A 28 5.46 -8.86 -1.87
N GLN A 29 5.39 -9.81 -0.96
CA GLN A 29 6.06 -9.73 0.32
C GLN A 29 7.57 -9.63 0.17
N GLU A 30 8.16 -10.42 -0.72
CA GLU A 30 9.61 -10.41 -0.97
C GLU A 30 10.08 -9.07 -1.53
N VAL A 31 9.24 -8.39 -2.31
CA VAL A 31 9.62 -7.12 -2.93
C VAL A 31 9.38 -5.94 -1.98
N ILE A 32 8.25 -5.93 -1.30
CA ILE A 32 7.83 -4.76 -0.52
C ILE A 32 8.41 -4.74 0.90
N MET A 33 8.35 -5.87 1.61
CA MET A 33 8.75 -5.87 3.01
C MET A 33 10.22 -5.44 3.24
N PRO A 34 11.19 -5.92 2.43
CA PRO A 34 12.59 -5.56 2.68
C PRO A 34 12.92 -4.09 2.45
N ILE A 35 12.13 -3.35 1.68
CA ILE A 35 12.43 -1.94 1.39
C ILE A 35 11.86 -0.98 2.44
N ILE A 36 11.02 -1.48 3.35
CA ILE A 36 10.44 -0.65 4.40
C ILE A 36 11.44 -0.47 5.53
N THR A 37 12.02 0.72 5.60
CA THR A 37 12.98 1.12 6.63
C THR A 37 12.29 2.07 7.61
N PRO A 38 12.90 2.41 8.76
CA PRO A 38 12.29 3.38 9.67
C PRO A 38 11.96 4.71 9.01
N ASN A 39 10.78 5.22 9.31
CA ASN A 39 10.25 6.48 8.77
C ASN A 39 10.02 6.47 7.26
N PHE A 40 9.80 5.28 6.70
CA PHE A 40 9.57 5.07 5.27
C PHE A 40 8.22 5.65 4.83
N LEU A 41 8.18 6.26 3.66
CA LEU A 41 6.93 6.78 3.07
C LEU A 41 6.60 5.96 1.84
N LEU A 42 5.45 5.29 1.87
CA LEU A 42 5.05 4.35 0.82
C LEU A 42 3.68 4.71 0.27
N VAL A 43 3.59 4.75 -1.05
CA VAL A 43 2.31 4.79 -1.76
C VAL A 43 2.18 3.47 -2.52
N LEU A 44 1.15 2.70 -2.20
CA LEU A 44 0.82 1.49 -2.96
C LEU A 44 -0.15 1.88 -4.06
N ASP A 45 0.33 1.89 -5.30
CA ASP A 45 -0.49 2.22 -6.46
C ASP A 45 -1.19 0.94 -6.92
N MET A 46 -2.50 0.89 -6.72
CA MET A 46 -3.32 -0.28 -6.95
C MET A 46 -4.14 -0.19 -8.23
N GLN A 47 -3.79 0.72 -9.13
CA GLN A 47 -4.58 0.94 -10.35
C GLN A 47 -4.73 -0.34 -11.19
N GLN A 48 -3.71 -1.17 -11.23
CA GLN A 48 -3.72 -2.42 -11.99
C GLN A 48 -4.00 -3.65 -11.13
N CYS A 49 -4.46 -3.45 -9.91
CA CYS A 49 -4.85 -4.53 -9.01
C CYS A 49 -6.37 -4.47 -8.81
N HIS A 50 -7.09 -5.48 -9.32
CA HIS A 50 -8.55 -5.46 -9.32
C HIS A 50 -9.18 -6.41 -8.32
N TYR A 51 -8.38 -7.20 -7.63
CA TYR A 51 -8.87 -8.16 -6.66
C TYR A 51 -7.89 -8.33 -5.53
N ILE A 52 -8.39 -8.41 -4.31
CA ILE A 52 -7.60 -8.71 -3.13
C ILE A 52 -8.31 -9.79 -2.32
N SER A 53 -7.58 -10.84 -1.96
CA SER A 53 -8.09 -11.92 -1.14
C SER A 53 -7.77 -11.68 0.33
N SER A 54 -8.21 -12.60 1.20
CA SER A 54 -7.84 -12.54 2.61
C SER A 54 -6.32 -12.60 2.83
N ALA A 55 -5.60 -13.34 1.96
CA ALA A 55 -4.15 -13.36 2.02
C ALA A 55 -3.55 -11.98 1.69
N GLY A 56 -4.13 -11.28 0.71
CA GLY A 56 -3.73 -9.93 0.36
C GLY A 56 -3.99 -8.95 1.49
N LEU A 57 -5.16 -9.05 2.12
CA LEU A 57 -5.48 -8.20 3.28
C LEU A 57 -4.51 -8.45 4.43
N ARG A 58 -4.12 -9.70 4.64
CA ARG A 58 -3.15 -10.04 5.68
C ARG A 58 -1.78 -9.41 5.40
N LEU A 59 -1.37 -9.38 4.12
CA LEU A 59 -0.13 -8.70 3.74
C LEU A 59 -0.21 -7.21 4.05
N LEU A 60 -1.33 -6.56 3.73
CA LEU A 60 -1.52 -5.14 4.06
C LEU A 60 -1.44 -4.91 5.56
N LEU A 61 -2.01 -5.82 6.36
CA LEU A 61 -1.93 -5.72 7.81
C LEU A 61 -0.49 -5.81 8.30
N MET A 62 0.30 -6.71 7.73
CA MET A 62 1.72 -6.85 8.07
C MET A 62 2.49 -5.58 7.75
N ILE A 63 2.23 -5.00 6.59
CA ILE A 63 2.86 -3.74 6.18
C ILE A 63 2.46 -2.61 7.14
N GLY A 64 1.18 -2.53 7.50
CA GLY A 64 0.69 -1.53 8.45
C GLY A 64 1.37 -1.64 9.80
N LYS A 65 1.61 -2.86 10.27
CA LYS A 65 2.31 -3.09 11.55
C LYS A 65 3.77 -2.62 11.49
N LEU A 66 4.42 -2.80 10.35
CA LEU A 66 5.78 -2.30 10.19
C LEU A 66 5.84 -0.78 10.35
N PHE A 67 4.87 -0.06 9.77
CA PHE A 67 4.82 1.38 9.92
C PHE A 67 4.53 1.79 11.37
N SER A 68 3.65 1.06 12.05
CA SER A 68 3.37 1.33 13.46
C SER A 68 4.60 1.15 14.35
N ASN A 69 5.44 0.17 14.03
CA ASN A 69 6.61 -0.15 14.84
C ASN A 69 7.83 0.71 14.51
N ASN A 70 7.97 1.11 13.25
CA ASN A 70 9.19 1.76 12.76
C ASN A 70 9.00 3.23 12.40
N GLY A 71 7.79 3.75 12.55
CA GLY A 71 7.46 5.08 12.05
C GLY A 71 7.28 5.07 10.54
N GLY A 72 6.94 6.20 9.98
CA GLY A 72 6.63 6.32 8.56
C GLY A 72 5.15 6.17 8.29
N ARG A 73 4.80 6.11 7.01
CA ARG A 73 3.40 6.04 6.60
C ARG A 73 3.25 5.25 5.31
N GLY A 74 2.14 4.52 5.21
CA GLY A 74 1.75 3.87 3.98
C GLY A 74 0.31 4.23 3.63
N VAL A 75 0.04 4.53 2.38
CA VAL A 75 -1.30 4.81 1.88
C VAL A 75 -1.53 4.06 0.57
N LEU A 76 -2.80 3.94 0.19
CA LEU A 76 -3.19 3.31 -1.06
C LEU A 76 -3.58 4.37 -2.06
N ALA A 77 -3.41 4.09 -3.34
CA ALA A 77 -3.83 4.97 -4.41
C ALA A 77 -4.54 4.17 -5.49
N CYS A 78 -5.57 4.77 -6.09
CA CYS A 78 -6.26 4.23 -7.26
C CYS A 78 -6.91 2.86 -7.02
N ILE A 79 -7.46 2.61 -5.83
CA ILE A 79 -8.11 1.34 -5.56
C ILE A 79 -9.44 1.27 -6.32
N SER A 80 -9.80 0.06 -6.77
CA SER A 80 -11.08 -0.17 -7.44
C SER A 80 -12.23 -0.12 -6.45
N GLU A 81 -13.45 0.02 -6.98
CA GLU A 81 -14.67 -0.01 -6.15
C GLU A 81 -14.76 -1.32 -5.37
N GLU A 82 -14.43 -2.44 -6.01
CA GLU A 82 -14.47 -3.76 -5.38
C GLU A 82 -13.52 -3.84 -4.19
N ILE A 83 -12.31 -3.33 -4.36
CA ILE A 83 -11.32 -3.34 -3.28
C ILE A 83 -11.75 -2.37 -2.18
N LYS A 84 -12.27 -1.20 -2.55
CA LYS A 84 -12.77 -0.24 -1.58
C LYS A 84 -13.88 -0.84 -0.71
N ASP A 85 -14.81 -1.55 -1.33
CA ASP A 85 -15.90 -2.21 -0.60
C ASP A 85 -15.35 -3.25 0.39
N VAL A 86 -14.38 -4.04 -0.04
CA VAL A 86 -13.74 -5.04 0.84
C VAL A 86 -13.04 -4.35 2.01
N MET A 87 -12.34 -3.25 1.76
CA MET A 87 -11.65 -2.50 2.80
C MET A 87 -12.64 -1.95 3.83
N GLU A 88 -13.76 -1.41 3.38
CA GLU A 88 -14.79 -0.89 4.26
C GLU A 88 -15.45 -1.99 5.08
N MET A 89 -15.79 -3.11 4.45
CA MET A 89 -16.46 -4.23 5.12
C MET A 89 -15.59 -4.90 6.17
N THR A 90 -14.27 -4.88 5.98
CA THR A 90 -13.33 -5.52 6.90
C THR A 90 -12.72 -4.56 7.91
N GLY A 91 -13.00 -3.26 7.80
CA GLY A 91 -12.40 -2.25 8.67
C GLY A 91 -10.98 -1.86 8.30
N PHE A 92 -10.45 -2.37 7.19
CA PHE A 92 -9.09 -2.05 6.76
C PHE A 92 -8.93 -0.61 6.30
N ASP A 93 -10.04 0.08 5.98
CA ASP A 93 -10.04 1.50 5.66
C ASP A 93 -9.57 2.35 6.86
N HIS A 94 -9.58 1.80 8.06
CA HIS A 94 -9.01 2.46 9.24
C HIS A 94 -7.50 2.26 9.37
N ILE A 95 -6.95 1.29 8.65
CA ILE A 95 -5.51 0.99 8.69
C ILE A 95 -4.77 1.77 7.60
N PHE A 96 -5.35 1.80 6.40
CA PHE A 96 -4.79 2.51 5.27
C PHE A 96 -5.79 3.48 4.70
N LYS A 97 -5.39 4.74 4.53
CA LYS A 97 -6.18 5.71 3.78
C LYS A 97 -5.95 5.49 2.30
N ASP A 98 -6.97 5.77 1.49
CA ASP A 98 -6.87 5.66 0.05
C ASP A 98 -7.12 7.01 -0.62
N TYR A 99 -6.51 7.19 -1.78
CA TYR A 99 -6.61 8.41 -2.55
C TYR A 99 -6.90 8.06 -4.01
N GLU A 100 -7.60 8.95 -4.70
CA GLU A 100 -8.02 8.67 -6.08
C GLU A 100 -6.85 8.65 -7.06
N THR A 101 -5.79 9.40 -6.78
CA THR A 101 -4.61 9.48 -7.66
C THR A 101 -3.34 9.28 -6.87
N VAL A 102 -2.29 8.88 -7.59
CA VAL A 102 -0.95 8.76 -7.00
C VAL A 102 -0.47 10.12 -6.52
N SER A 103 -0.73 11.18 -7.29
CA SER A 103 -0.34 12.55 -6.90
C SER A 103 -0.96 12.98 -5.58
N ALA A 104 -2.25 12.71 -5.40
CA ALA A 104 -2.94 13.04 -4.14
C ALA A 104 -2.37 12.22 -2.98
N ALA A 105 -2.06 10.95 -3.23
CA ALA A 105 -1.47 10.08 -2.21
C ALA A 105 -0.09 10.56 -1.79
N ILE A 106 0.74 10.97 -2.72
CA ILE A 106 2.07 11.51 -2.44
C ILE A 106 1.98 12.77 -1.59
N GLU A 107 1.10 13.70 -1.95
CA GLU A 107 0.88 14.92 -1.17
C GLU A 107 0.45 14.61 0.25
N ALA A 108 -0.50 13.69 0.40
CA ALA A 108 -1.04 13.35 1.72
C ALA A 108 0.04 12.74 2.62
N VAL A 109 0.86 11.85 2.07
CA VAL A 109 1.92 11.18 2.82
C VAL A 109 2.97 12.20 3.26
N GLN A 110 3.32 13.15 2.39
CA GLN A 110 4.30 14.19 2.72
C GLN A 110 3.79 15.19 3.75
N LYS A 111 2.51 15.56 3.67
CA LYS A 111 1.93 16.55 4.59
C LYS A 111 1.77 16.06 6.01
N GLU A 112 1.61 14.77 6.18
CA GLU A 112 1.37 14.18 7.49
C GLU A 112 2.65 13.88 8.26
N ILE A 113 3.81 14.23 7.71
CA ILE A 113 5.08 14.10 8.43
C ILE A 113 5.23 15.30 9.34
N PRO A 114 5.36 15.11 10.66
CA PRO A 114 5.68 16.22 11.54
C PRO A 114 7.08 16.76 11.19
N CYS A 115 7.17 18.02 11.02
CA CYS A 115 8.46 18.65 10.78
C CYS A 115 9.25 18.75 12.07
#